data_14c3e47d274c56319a51dafd45609f6b
#
_entry.id   14c3e47d274c56319a51dafd45609f6b
#
_cell.length_a   1.000
_cell.length_b   1.000
_cell.length_c   1.000
_cell.angle_alpha   90.00
_cell.angle_beta   90.00
_cell.angle_gamma   90.00
#
_symmetry.space_group_name_H-M   'P 1'
#
loop_
_entity.id
_entity.type
_entity.pdbx_description
1 polymer ?
#
loop_
_entity_poly.entity_id
_entity_poly.type
_entity_poly.pdbx_seq_one_letter_code
_entity_poly.pdbx_strand_id
1 'polypeptide(L)'
;MKKLVAIIVAMGLLGAGAYAALMNSRSGQDFLLEQAIQTQVAAALKPYDFVGLEVMVCGSSSPLPDPTRAQACIMVRAGDQMFLIDSGSGSNTVLQANGAPYQLMRGLLLTHFHSDHISGIGDMNLASWVAGRPEPMVVIGPQGVEKVVAGYNMAFELDRGYRTLHHGENLMPAALGVIQARTIEPGVIHNASGLKITAFEVDHSPIKPAFGYRFDYLGRSVVVSGDTVVSKGLESAATDADLLLTDALSHKLIHSLARAATLAGADKRAQVLRDVLDYHVDTRNLDGLAARSNTRQVALYHLVPPTRNAIMEKIFTRDIATNVVMTHDGMRFWLPANSDEIRVN
;
A
#
# COMPACT_ATOMS: atom_id res chain seq x y z
N MET A 1 -0.94 42.11 -33.40
CA MET A 1 -1.14 41.65 -32.02
C MET A 1 -2.61 41.71 -31.57
N LYS A 2 -3.28 42.86 -31.55
CA LYS A 2 -4.70 42.98 -31.06
C LYS A 2 -5.68 42.05 -31.77
N LYS A 3 -5.59 41.89 -33.12
CA LYS A 3 -6.48 40.97 -33.88
C LYS A 3 -6.24 39.51 -33.54
N LEU A 4 -4.99 39.07 -33.29
CA LEU A 4 -4.67 37.70 -32.91
C LEU A 4 -5.19 37.35 -31.49
N VAL A 5 -5.05 38.28 -30.56
CA VAL A 5 -5.58 38.16 -29.20
C VAL A 5 -7.12 38.06 -29.23
N ALA A 6 -7.79 38.89 -30.04
CA ALA A 6 -9.24 38.87 -30.19
C ALA A 6 -9.74 37.52 -30.76
N ILE A 7 -9.02 36.93 -31.73
CA ILE A 7 -9.34 35.60 -32.28
C ILE A 7 -9.17 34.49 -31.24
N ILE A 8 -8.08 34.53 -30.45
CA ILE A 8 -7.84 33.53 -29.40
C ILE A 8 -8.92 33.60 -28.31
N VAL A 9 -9.29 34.82 -27.89
CA VAL A 9 -10.36 35.03 -26.91
C VAL A 9 -11.71 34.57 -27.46
N ALA A 10 -12.03 34.85 -28.72
CA ALA A 10 -13.29 34.41 -29.34
C ALA A 10 -13.36 32.89 -29.45
N MET A 11 -12.26 32.21 -29.84
CA MET A 11 -12.19 30.73 -29.87
C MET A 11 -12.32 30.13 -28.46
N GLY A 12 -11.72 30.74 -27.45
CA GLY A 12 -11.88 30.31 -26.05
C GLY A 12 -13.33 30.42 -25.55
N LEU A 13 -14.02 31.52 -25.88
CA LEU A 13 -15.42 31.72 -25.51
C LEU A 13 -16.35 30.77 -26.27
N LEU A 14 -16.11 30.51 -27.55
CA LEU A 14 -16.84 29.51 -28.33
C LEU A 14 -16.64 28.09 -27.79
N GLY A 15 -15.41 27.73 -27.43
CA GLY A 15 -15.09 26.44 -26.79
C GLY A 15 -15.78 26.27 -25.43
N ALA A 16 -15.75 27.31 -24.60
CA ALA A 16 -16.43 27.31 -23.31
C ALA A 16 -17.97 27.21 -23.47
N GLY A 17 -18.54 27.94 -24.44
CA GLY A 17 -19.96 27.86 -24.77
C GLY A 17 -20.37 26.48 -25.27
N ALA A 18 -19.59 25.87 -26.17
CA ALA A 18 -19.84 24.51 -26.67
C ALA A 18 -19.74 23.48 -25.54
N TYR A 19 -18.73 23.57 -24.68
CA TYR A 19 -18.59 22.71 -23.52
C TYR A 19 -19.75 22.86 -22.54
N ALA A 20 -20.18 24.08 -22.26
CA ALA A 20 -21.33 24.35 -21.41
C ALA A 20 -22.65 23.80 -22.03
N ALA A 21 -22.82 23.89 -23.36
CA ALA A 21 -23.97 23.30 -24.05
C ALA A 21 -23.96 21.76 -23.96
N LEU A 22 -22.80 21.12 -24.14
CA LEU A 22 -22.62 19.68 -23.96
C LEU A 22 -22.99 19.26 -22.53
N MET A 23 -22.43 19.95 -21.53
CA MET A 23 -22.65 19.63 -20.11
C MET A 23 -24.10 19.85 -19.66
N ASN A 24 -24.86 20.73 -20.31
CA ASN A 24 -26.25 21.05 -19.95
C ASN A 24 -27.31 20.41 -20.86
N SER A 25 -26.93 19.64 -21.85
CA SER A 25 -27.88 18.86 -22.69
C SER A 25 -27.78 17.36 -22.39
N ARG A 26 -28.93 16.64 -22.42
CA ARG A 26 -28.95 15.19 -22.19
C ARG A 26 -28.02 14.45 -23.17
N SER A 27 -28.15 14.71 -24.46
CA SER A 27 -27.32 14.10 -25.49
C SER A 27 -25.84 14.42 -25.33
N GLY A 28 -25.50 15.62 -24.86
CA GLY A 28 -24.10 16.00 -24.57
C GLY A 28 -23.54 15.26 -23.36
N GLN A 29 -24.36 15.13 -22.30
CA GLN A 29 -23.96 14.35 -21.11
C GLN A 29 -23.75 12.86 -21.45
N ASP A 30 -24.68 12.27 -22.24
CA ASP A 30 -24.58 10.87 -22.69
C ASP A 30 -23.32 10.67 -23.54
N PHE A 31 -23.01 11.58 -24.47
CA PHE A 31 -21.79 11.55 -25.28
C PHE A 31 -20.53 11.63 -24.44
N LEU A 32 -20.46 12.59 -23.50
CA LEU A 32 -19.30 12.75 -22.63
C LEU A 32 -19.10 11.53 -21.71
N LEU A 33 -20.18 10.97 -21.17
CA LEU A 33 -20.16 9.75 -20.37
C LEU A 33 -19.60 8.56 -21.17
N GLU A 34 -20.11 8.36 -22.39
CA GLU A 34 -19.68 7.27 -23.26
C GLU A 34 -18.19 7.38 -23.63
N GLN A 35 -17.72 8.60 -23.96
CA GLN A 35 -16.30 8.86 -24.22
C GLN A 35 -15.42 8.61 -22.99
N ALA A 36 -15.86 9.01 -21.80
CA ALA A 36 -15.13 8.77 -20.56
C ALA A 36 -15.05 7.27 -20.26
N ILE A 37 -16.14 6.53 -20.39
CA ILE A 37 -16.18 5.07 -20.19
C ILE A 37 -15.26 4.37 -21.19
N GLN A 38 -15.37 4.68 -22.49
CA GLN A 38 -14.52 4.09 -23.52
C GLN A 38 -13.03 4.35 -23.26
N THR A 39 -12.68 5.57 -22.81
CA THR A 39 -11.30 5.93 -22.47
C THR A 39 -10.78 5.11 -21.27
N GLN A 40 -11.59 4.96 -20.23
CA GLN A 40 -11.25 4.14 -19.06
C GLN A 40 -11.08 2.66 -19.43
N VAL A 41 -12.01 2.10 -20.20
CA VAL A 41 -11.94 0.71 -20.67
C VAL A 41 -10.70 0.50 -21.54
N ALA A 42 -10.42 1.40 -22.48
CA ALA A 42 -9.24 1.32 -23.34
C ALA A 42 -7.93 1.40 -22.53
N ALA A 43 -7.90 2.23 -21.48
CA ALA A 43 -6.76 2.33 -20.58
C ALA A 43 -6.54 1.03 -19.78
N ALA A 44 -7.64 0.43 -19.29
CA ALA A 44 -7.59 -0.83 -18.55
C ALA A 44 -7.17 -2.05 -19.40
N LEU A 45 -7.40 -1.99 -20.72
CA LEU A 45 -7.04 -3.04 -21.67
C LEU A 45 -5.61 -2.91 -22.23
N LYS A 46 -4.87 -1.86 -21.88
CA LYS A 46 -3.48 -1.72 -22.33
C LYS A 46 -2.63 -2.87 -21.82
N PRO A 47 -1.84 -3.52 -22.70
CA PRO A 47 -0.89 -4.53 -22.24
C PRO A 47 0.06 -3.95 -21.20
N TYR A 48 0.34 -4.72 -20.17
CA TYR A 48 1.38 -4.39 -19.22
C TYR A 48 2.68 -5.04 -19.67
N ASP A 49 3.61 -4.26 -20.16
CA ASP A 49 4.86 -4.67 -20.78
C ASP A 49 6.10 -4.49 -19.88
N PHE A 50 5.91 -3.98 -18.66
CA PHE A 50 7.02 -3.79 -17.73
C PHE A 50 7.54 -5.13 -17.19
N VAL A 51 8.86 -5.34 -17.32
CA VAL A 51 9.58 -6.50 -16.79
C VAL A 51 10.47 -6.07 -15.63
N GLY A 52 10.18 -6.59 -14.44
CA GLY A 52 10.85 -6.21 -13.19
C GLY A 52 9.92 -6.27 -12.00
N LEU A 53 10.32 -5.65 -10.89
CA LEU A 53 9.48 -5.45 -9.71
C LEU A 53 8.78 -4.09 -9.78
N GLU A 54 7.46 -4.09 -9.72
CA GLU A 54 6.65 -2.90 -9.48
C GLU A 54 6.16 -2.92 -8.04
N VAL A 55 6.37 -1.82 -7.33
CA VAL A 55 5.89 -1.63 -5.96
C VAL A 55 4.96 -0.42 -5.94
N MET A 56 3.81 -0.53 -5.27
CA MET A 56 2.92 0.59 -5.01
C MET A 56 2.61 0.69 -3.53
N VAL A 57 2.71 1.88 -2.99
CA VAL A 57 2.27 2.18 -1.62
C VAL A 57 0.76 2.37 -1.64
N CYS A 58 0.01 1.39 -1.15
CA CYS A 58 -1.45 1.45 -1.07
C CYS A 58 -1.97 1.95 0.28
N GLY A 59 -1.07 2.15 1.24
CA GLY A 59 -1.35 2.76 2.52
C GLY A 59 -0.07 3.15 3.23
N SER A 60 0.11 4.44 3.45
CA SER A 60 1.34 5.03 4.00
C SER A 60 1.21 5.50 5.46
N SER A 61 0.00 5.42 6.05
CA SER A 61 -0.28 5.85 7.42
C SER A 61 -0.12 4.72 8.44
N SER A 62 0.14 5.12 9.67
CA SER A 62 0.06 4.33 10.90
C SER A 62 -1.39 4.34 11.46
N PRO A 63 -1.67 3.71 12.65
CA PRO A 63 -3.00 3.74 13.25
C PRO A 63 -3.49 5.15 13.64
N LEU A 64 -2.60 6.15 13.66
CA LEU A 64 -3.00 7.55 13.90
C LEU A 64 -3.82 8.08 12.73
N PRO A 65 -5.05 8.61 12.96
CA PRO A 65 -5.94 8.99 11.88
C PRO A 65 -5.37 10.07 10.97
N ASP A 66 -5.42 9.83 9.67
CA ASP A 66 -5.12 10.83 8.63
C ASP A 66 -6.21 10.76 7.55
N PRO A 67 -6.82 11.91 7.15
CA PRO A 67 -7.90 11.90 6.18
C PRO A 67 -7.44 11.68 4.72
N THR A 68 -6.14 11.75 4.47
CA THR A 68 -5.55 11.71 3.12
C THR A 68 -4.68 10.48 2.88
N ARG A 69 -4.48 9.64 3.90
CA ARG A 69 -3.62 8.45 3.83
C ARG A 69 -4.36 7.23 4.36
N ALA A 70 -4.35 6.16 3.60
CA ALA A 70 -4.77 4.83 4.04
C ALA A 70 -3.74 4.23 4.99
N GLN A 71 -4.19 3.28 5.81
CA GLN A 71 -3.35 2.53 6.73
C GLN A 71 -2.54 1.45 6.00
N ALA A 72 -1.55 0.88 6.67
CA ALA A 72 -0.49 0.03 6.14
C ALA A 72 -0.89 -0.89 4.98
N CYS A 73 -0.29 -0.68 3.82
CA CYS A 73 -0.46 -1.54 2.66
C CYS A 73 0.63 -1.29 1.62
N ILE A 74 1.27 -2.37 1.15
CA ILE A 74 2.21 -2.33 0.02
C ILE A 74 1.78 -3.38 -1.01
N MET A 75 1.70 -3.00 -2.28
CA MET A 75 1.54 -3.92 -3.40
C MET A 75 2.91 -4.19 -4.02
N VAL A 76 3.23 -5.46 -4.27
CA VAL A 76 4.38 -5.88 -5.06
C VAL A 76 3.91 -6.73 -6.24
N ARG A 77 4.28 -6.34 -7.46
CA ARG A 77 4.00 -7.07 -8.68
C ARG A 77 5.30 -7.53 -9.32
N ALA A 78 5.34 -8.80 -9.73
CA ALA A 78 6.42 -9.46 -10.46
C ALA A 78 5.81 -10.22 -11.64
N GLY A 79 5.86 -9.64 -12.84
CA GLY A 79 5.22 -10.21 -14.02
C GLY A 79 3.71 -10.37 -13.86
N ASP A 80 3.22 -11.62 -13.93
CA ASP A 80 1.82 -12.01 -13.79
C ASP A 80 1.40 -12.37 -12.34
N GLN A 81 2.23 -12.06 -11.37
CA GLN A 81 1.97 -12.29 -9.96
C GLN A 81 1.91 -10.98 -9.20
N MET A 82 0.88 -10.81 -8.38
CA MET A 82 0.72 -9.69 -7.47
C MET A 82 0.54 -10.21 -6.05
N PHE A 83 1.29 -9.65 -5.11
CA PHE A 83 1.14 -9.85 -3.68
C PHE A 83 0.87 -8.52 -2.99
N LEU A 84 0.06 -8.58 -1.96
CA LEU A 84 -0.14 -7.45 -1.05
C LEU A 84 0.54 -7.76 0.27
N ILE A 85 1.13 -6.77 0.88
CA ILE A 85 1.67 -6.82 2.24
C ILE A 85 0.81 -5.91 3.08
N ASP A 86 0.11 -6.48 4.04
CA ASP A 86 -0.91 -5.85 4.88
C ASP A 86 -2.12 -5.29 4.10
N SER A 87 -3.19 -5.03 4.81
CA SER A 87 -4.44 -4.49 4.27
C SER A 87 -5.12 -3.64 5.34
N GLY A 88 -4.57 -2.45 5.58
CA GLY A 88 -5.15 -1.49 6.50
C GLY A 88 -6.38 -0.78 5.93
N SER A 89 -7.05 -0.01 6.76
CA SER A 89 -8.25 0.73 6.38
C SER A 89 -7.97 1.74 5.26
N GLY A 90 -8.83 1.77 4.24
CA GLY A 90 -8.71 2.65 3.09
C GLY A 90 -7.81 2.15 1.97
N SER A 91 -6.95 1.14 2.21
CA SER A 91 -5.96 0.65 1.24
C SER A 91 -6.60 0.12 -0.04
N ASN A 92 -7.75 -0.55 0.07
CA ASN A 92 -8.49 -1.03 -1.10
C ASN A 92 -8.98 0.11 -2.01
N THR A 93 -9.39 1.23 -1.45
CA THR A 93 -9.78 2.42 -2.23
C THR A 93 -8.60 2.97 -3.03
N VAL A 94 -7.41 3.03 -2.43
CA VAL A 94 -6.19 3.47 -3.11
C VAL A 94 -5.82 2.52 -4.24
N LEU A 95 -5.86 1.20 -4.00
CA LEU A 95 -5.59 0.18 -5.01
C LEU A 95 -6.54 0.30 -6.21
N GLN A 96 -7.84 0.42 -5.98
CA GLN A 96 -8.85 0.57 -7.04
C GLN A 96 -8.65 1.87 -7.83
N ALA A 97 -8.45 3.00 -7.15
CA ALA A 97 -8.23 4.29 -7.79
C ALA A 97 -6.97 4.30 -8.68
N ASN A 98 -5.99 3.44 -8.38
CA ASN A 98 -4.74 3.31 -9.12
C ASN A 98 -4.71 2.09 -10.07
N GLY A 99 -5.84 1.43 -10.31
CA GLY A 99 -5.97 0.36 -11.30
C GLY A 99 -5.16 -0.91 -10.95
N ALA A 100 -5.10 -1.29 -9.67
CA ALA A 100 -4.41 -2.51 -9.24
C ALA A 100 -5.00 -3.76 -9.93
N PRO A 101 -4.15 -4.65 -10.48
CA PRO A 101 -4.61 -5.81 -11.25
C PRO A 101 -5.00 -6.98 -10.32
N TYR A 102 -6.15 -6.89 -9.65
CA TYR A 102 -6.60 -7.88 -8.67
C TYR A 102 -6.71 -9.32 -9.21
N GLN A 103 -6.95 -9.48 -10.52
CA GLN A 103 -6.94 -10.80 -11.18
C GLN A 103 -5.58 -11.50 -11.10
N LEU A 104 -4.49 -10.76 -10.88
CA LEU A 104 -3.14 -11.30 -10.69
C LEU A 104 -2.80 -11.59 -9.23
N MET A 105 -3.72 -11.34 -8.30
CA MET A 105 -3.47 -11.50 -6.87
C MET A 105 -3.24 -12.96 -6.51
N ARG A 106 -2.08 -13.25 -5.92
CA ARG A 106 -1.66 -14.60 -5.47
C ARG A 106 -1.71 -14.77 -3.96
N GLY A 107 -1.72 -13.67 -3.21
CA GLY A 107 -1.81 -13.71 -1.75
C GLY A 107 -1.76 -12.34 -1.11
N LEU A 108 -2.29 -12.28 0.11
CA LEU A 108 -2.14 -11.19 1.05
C LEU A 108 -1.22 -11.66 2.18
N LEU A 109 -0.06 -11.04 2.31
CA LEU A 109 0.95 -11.33 3.32
C LEU A 109 0.73 -10.41 4.52
N LEU A 110 0.48 -10.95 5.70
CA LEU A 110 0.33 -10.15 6.91
C LEU A 110 1.64 -10.15 7.69
N THR A 111 2.09 -8.96 8.08
CA THR A 111 3.27 -8.78 8.91
C THR A 111 2.98 -9.15 10.37
N HIS A 112 1.85 -8.70 10.89
CA HIS A 112 1.31 -8.96 12.23
C HIS A 112 -0.19 -8.63 12.26
N PHE A 113 -0.82 -8.60 13.45
CA PHE A 113 -2.29 -8.50 13.53
C PHE A 113 -2.81 -7.23 14.21
N HIS A 114 -2.07 -6.12 14.23
CA HIS A 114 -2.65 -4.85 14.59
C HIS A 114 -3.76 -4.44 13.62
N SER A 115 -4.75 -3.71 14.11
CA SER A 115 -5.95 -3.40 13.32
C SER A 115 -5.66 -2.60 12.05
N ASP A 116 -4.66 -1.74 12.06
CA ASP A 116 -4.25 -0.93 10.92
C ASP A 116 -3.49 -1.73 9.83
N HIS A 117 -3.20 -3.00 10.07
CA HIS A 117 -2.64 -3.96 9.10
C HIS A 117 -3.67 -4.95 8.56
N ILE A 118 -4.80 -5.14 9.26
CA ILE A 118 -5.77 -6.19 8.92
C ILE A 118 -7.17 -5.67 8.59
N SER A 119 -7.54 -4.44 8.98
CA SER A 119 -8.92 -3.95 8.92
C SER A 119 -9.54 -3.90 7.52
N GLY A 120 -8.74 -3.88 6.45
CA GLY A 120 -9.18 -3.86 5.06
C GLY A 120 -9.34 -5.23 4.39
N ILE A 121 -9.09 -6.34 5.10
CA ILE A 121 -9.10 -7.70 4.51
C ILE A 121 -10.44 -8.03 3.84
N GLY A 122 -11.56 -7.68 4.47
CA GLY A 122 -12.89 -7.95 3.91
C GLY A 122 -13.13 -7.22 2.59
N ASP A 123 -12.80 -5.93 2.53
CA ASP A 123 -12.90 -5.11 1.32
C ASP A 123 -11.97 -5.63 0.22
N MET A 124 -10.78 -6.08 0.59
CA MET A 124 -9.80 -6.64 -0.34
C MET A 124 -10.30 -7.95 -0.95
N ASN A 125 -10.86 -8.83 -0.13
CA ASN A 125 -11.45 -10.08 -0.60
C ASN A 125 -12.58 -9.80 -1.59
N LEU A 126 -13.50 -8.92 -1.25
CA LEU A 126 -14.63 -8.56 -2.11
C LEU A 126 -14.15 -7.95 -3.44
N ALA A 127 -13.26 -6.95 -3.38
CA ALA A 127 -12.79 -6.27 -4.59
C ALA A 127 -12.08 -7.22 -5.56
N SER A 128 -11.21 -8.09 -5.05
CA SER A 128 -10.50 -9.07 -5.87
C SER A 128 -11.42 -10.17 -6.41
N TRP A 129 -12.43 -10.61 -5.66
CA TRP A 129 -13.45 -11.55 -6.12
C TRP A 129 -14.27 -10.97 -7.27
N VAL A 130 -14.80 -9.73 -7.11
CA VAL A 130 -15.53 -9.02 -8.16
C VAL A 130 -14.67 -8.77 -9.40
N ALA A 131 -13.38 -8.53 -9.24
CA ALA A 131 -12.43 -8.34 -10.35
C ALA A 131 -12.04 -9.64 -11.08
N GLY A 132 -12.62 -10.80 -10.68
CA GLY A 132 -12.42 -12.08 -11.36
C GLY A 132 -11.13 -12.80 -10.97
N ARG A 133 -10.69 -12.66 -9.70
CA ARG A 133 -9.61 -13.49 -9.16
C ARG A 133 -9.96 -14.98 -9.36
N PRO A 134 -9.06 -15.80 -9.94
CA PRO A 134 -9.38 -17.16 -10.36
C PRO A 134 -9.44 -18.18 -9.21
N GLU A 135 -8.81 -17.88 -8.06
CA GLU A 135 -8.71 -18.75 -6.90
C GLU A 135 -9.20 -18.04 -5.63
N PRO A 136 -9.57 -18.75 -4.55
CA PRO A 136 -9.84 -18.13 -3.26
C PRO A 136 -8.67 -17.26 -2.80
N MET A 137 -8.97 -16.13 -2.13
CA MET A 137 -7.92 -15.29 -1.55
C MET A 137 -7.20 -16.06 -0.43
N VAL A 138 -5.88 -16.16 -0.53
CA VAL A 138 -5.05 -16.75 0.52
C VAL A 138 -4.44 -15.63 1.35
N VAL A 139 -4.76 -15.58 2.63
CA VAL A 139 -4.12 -14.71 3.63
C VAL A 139 -3.01 -15.51 4.31
N ILE A 140 -1.79 -15.03 4.20
CA ILE A 140 -0.56 -15.70 4.62
C ILE A 140 0.04 -14.86 5.74
N GLY A 141 0.37 -15.48 6.87
CA GLY A 141 0.89 -14.71 8.00
C GLY A 141 1.45 -15.58 9.13
N PRO A 142 1.88 -14.94 10.21
CA PRO A 142 2.36 -15.65 11.38
C PRO A 142 1.28 -16.49 12.05
N GLN A 143 1.67 -17.29 13.05
CA GLN A 143 0.75 -18.08 13.87
C GLN A 143 -0.37 -17.20 14.43
N GLY A 144 -1.62 -17.62 14.20
CA GLY A 144 -2.82 -16.87 14.56
C GLY A 144 -3.59 -16.29 13.36
N VAL A 145 -3.02 -16.33 12.14
CA VAL A 145 -3.69 -15.88 10.92
C VAL A 145 -5.02 -16.59 10.68
N GLU A 146 -5.14 -17.86 11.10
CA GLU A 146 -6.38 -18.64 10.98
C GLU A 146 -7.53 -18.01 11.76
N LYS A 147 -7.26 -17.42 12.94
CA LYS A 147 -8.27 -16.75 13.76
C LYS A 147 -8.77 -15.49 13.07
N VAL A 148 -7.85 -14.71 12.47
CA VAL A 148 -8.18 -13.50 11.72
C VAL A 148 -9.07 -13.86 10.53
N VAL A 149 -8.65 -14.85 9.74
CA VAL A 149 -9.39 -15.31 8.55
C VAL A 149 -10.76 -15.89 8.93
N ALA A 150 -10.85 -16.69 9.99
CA ALA A 150 -12.12 -17.21 10.47
C ALA A 150 -13.10 -16.09 10.87
N GLY A 151 -12.61 -15.05 11.55
CA GLY A 151 -13.39 -13.86 11.89
C GLY A 151 -13.94 -13.13 10.67
N TYR A 152 -13.12 -12.90 9.65
CA TYR A 152 -13.56 -12.28 8.40
C TYR A 152 -14.53 -13.15 7.61
N ASN A 153 -14.29 -14.46 7.51
CA ASN A 153 -15.21 -15.37 6.84
C ASN A 153 -16.59 -15.38 7.49
N MET A 154 -16.65 -15.33 8.83
CA MET A 154 -17.89 -15.23 9.61
C MET A 154 -18.58 -13.88 9.37
N ALA A 155 -17.85 -12.77 9.49
CA ALA A 155 -18.40 -11.43 9.34
C ALA A 155 -19.02 -11.18 7.95
N PHE A 156 -18.43 -11.75 6.90
CA PHE A 156 -18.84 -11.56 5.50
C PHE A 156 -19.65 -12.74 4.93
N GLU A 157 -20.09 -13.69 5.76
CA GLU A 157 -20.85 -14.86 5.31
C GLU A 157 -22.15 -14.46 4.60
N LEU A 158 -22.93 -13.57 5.20
CA LEU A 158 -24.21 -13.13 4.66
C LEU A 158 -24.01 -12.33 3.37
N ASP A 159 -23.07 -11.37 3.33
CA ASP A 159 -22.79 -10.59 2.12
C ASP A 159 -22.36 -11.48 0.96
N ARG A 160 -21.49 -12.45 1.21
CA ARG A 160 -21.08 -13.46 0.21
C ARG A 160 -22.28 -14.22 -0.35
N GLY A 161 -23.18 -14.70 0.52
CA GLY A 161 -24.41 -15.39 0.14
C GLY A 161 -25.33 -14.52 -0.70
N TYR A 162 -25.53 -13.25 -0.31
CA TYR A 162 -26.38 -12.31 -1.06
C TYR A 162 -25.83 -12.03 -2.45
N ARG A 163 -24.50 -11.86 -2.60
CA ARG A 163 -23.89 -11.61 -3.91
C ARG A 163 -23.99 -12.79 -4.84
N THR A 164 -23.71 -14.00 -4.36
CA THR A 164 -23.87 -15.22 -5.14
C THR A 164 -25.34 -15.42 -5.55
N LEU A 165 -26.28 -15.19 -4.63
CA LEU A 165 -27.71 -15.30 -4.92
C LEU A 165 -28.16 -14.28 -6.00
N HIS A 166 -27.66 -13.04 -5.92
CA HIS A 166 -28.04 -11.97 -6.85
C HIS A 166 -27.43 -12.13 -8.24
N HIS A 167 -26.12 -12.46 -8.31
CA HIS A 167 -25.35 -12.49 -9.57
C HIS A 167 -25.26 -13.90 -10.18
N GLY A 168 -25.57 -14.94 -9.42
CA GLY A 168 -25.46 -16.34 -9.80
C GLY A 168 -24.07 -16.95 -9.57
N GLU A 169 -24.04 -18.26 -9.33
CA GLU A 169 -22.84 -19.02 -9.03
C GLU A 169 -21.80 -19.00 -10.16
N ASN A 170 -22.25 -18.83 -11.43
CA ASN A 170 -21.34 -18.75 -12.57
C ASN A 170 -20.52 -17.46 -12.59
N LEU A 171 -21.07 -16.35 -12.11
CA LEU A 171 -20.39 -15.04 -12.09
C LEU A 171 -19.67 -14.77 -10.77
N MET A 172 -20.34 -15.13 -9.67
CA MET A 172 -19.84 -14.90 -8.31
C MET A 172 -19.89 -16.22 -7.51
N PRO A 173 -18.96 -17.18 -7.83
CA PRO A 173 -18.90 -18.46 -7.10
C PRO A 173 -18.65 -18.23 -5.61
N ALA A 174 -19.54 -18.73 -4.74
CA ALA A 174 -19.42 -18.53 -3.30
C ALA A 174 -18.08 -19.02 -2.74
N ALA A 175 -17.55 -20.11 -3.31
CA ALA A 175 -16.26 -20.69 -2.92
C ALA A 175 -15.08 -19.70 -3.10
N LEU A 176 -15.09 -18.87 -4.14
CA LEU A 176 -14.04 -17.86 -4.36
C LEU A 176 -14.13 -16.68 -3.38
N GLY A 177 -15.30 -16.43 -2.81
CA GLY A 177 -15.52 -15.43 -1.77
C GLY A 177 -15.06 -15.87 -0.36
N VAL A 178 -14.71 -17.13 -0.17
CA VAL A 178 -14.15 -17.66 1.09
C VAL A 178 -12.66 -17.41 1.14
N ILE A 179 -12.18 -16.78 2.22
CA ILE A 179 -10.76 -16.53 2.46
C ILE A 179 -10.11 -17.80 3.02
N GLN A 180 -8.94 -18.16 2.50
CA GLN A 180 -8.11 -19.25 3.02
C GLN A 180 -6.96 -18.67 3.86
N ALA A 181 -6.59 -19.37 4.93
CA ALA A 181 -5.46 -19.02 5.77
C ALA A 181 -4.26 -19.93 5.47
N ARG A 182 -3.05 -19.35 5.49
CA ARG A 182 -1.80 -20.10 5.47
C ARG A 182 -0.83 -19.55 6.50
N THR A 183 -0.60 -20.30 7.57
CA THR A 183 0.42 -19.98 8.56
C THR A 183 1.80 -20.27 8.00
N ILE A 184 2.75 -19.38 8.28
CA ILE A 184 4.15 -19.49 7.86
C ILE A 184 5.10 -19.28 9.05
N GLU A 185 6.32 -19.77 8.86
CA GLU A 185 7.49 -19.47 9.67
C GLU A 185 8.51 -18.67 8.84
N PRO A 186 9.51 -18.03 9.45
CA PRO A 186 10.61 -17.39 8.73
C PRO A 186 11.30 -18.33 7.75
N GLY A 187 11.56 -17.86 6.54
CA GLY A 187 12.16 -18.64 5.46
C GLY A 187 11.52 -18.36 4.11
N VAL A 188 11.83 -19.17 3.11
CA VAL A 188 11.27 -19.03 1.75
C VAL A 188 9.82 -19.53 1.76
N ILE A 189 8.87 -18.63 1.50
CA ILE A 189 7.43 -18.90 1.51
C ILE A 189 6.82 -19.01 0.12
N HIS A 190 7.52 -18.51 -0.90
CA HIS A 190 7.15 -18.60 -2.31
C HIS A 190 8.42 -18.69 -3.17
N ASN A 191 8.41 -19.57 -4.15
CA ASN A 191 9.50 -19.69 -5.14
C ASN A 191 8.93 -20.29 -6.42
N ALA A 192 8.36 -19.43 -7.27
CA ALA A 192 7.74 -19.84 -8.52
C ALA A 192 7.80 -18.71 -9.56
N SER A 193 7.83 -19.07 -10.84
CA SER A 193 7.85 -18.13 -11.98
C SER A 193 8.93 -17.05 -11.84
N GLY A 194 10.11 -17.40 -11.29
CA GLY A 194 11.24 -16.49 -11.10
C GLY A 194 11.14 -15.57 -9.89
N LEU A 195 10.00 -15.53 -9.20
CA LEU A 195 9.82 -14.76 -7.97
C LEU A 195 10.12 -15.64 -6.74
N LYS A 196 11.02 -15.17 -5.89
CA LYS A 196 11.27 -15.73 -4.56
C LYS A 196 10.80 -14.71 -3.50
N ILE A 197 9.99 -15.18 -2.54
CA ILE A 197 9.58 -14.38 -1.38
C ILE A 197 10.10 -15.07 -0.12
N THR A 198 10.81 -14.31 0.70
CA THR A 198 11.35 -14.76 1.98
C THR A 198 10.71 -13.96 3.11
N ALA A 199 10.06 -14.63 4.05
CA ALA A 199 9.62 -14.05 5.31
C ALA A 199 10.79 -14.04 6.31
N PHE A 200 10.94 -12.97 7.06
CA PHE A 200 11.95 -12.85 8.10
C PHE A 200 11.34 -12.25 9.38
N GLU A 201 11.86 -12.67 10.53
CA GLU A 201 11.40 -12.15 11.81
C GLU A 201 11.93 -10.73 12.03
N VAL A 202 11.06 -9.87 12.58
CA VAL A 202 11.40 -8.52 13.00
C VAL A 202 11.10 -8.33 14.49
N ASP A 203 11.59 -7.24 15.08
CA ASP A 203 11.34 -6.95 16.49
C ASP A 203 10.31 -5.84 16.64
N HIS A 204 9.08 -6.23 16.88
CA HIS A 204 7.96 -5.34 17.20
C HIS A 204 7.43 -5.62 18.61
N SER A 205 8.32 -5.91 19.56
CA SER A 205 7.95 -6.28 20.95
C SER A 205 7.02 -5.25 21.58
N PRO A 206 5.93 -5.68 22.28
CA PRO A 206 5.65 -7.06 22.72
C PRO A 206 4.89 -7.95 21.69
N ILE A 207 4.59 -7.46 20.49
CA ILE A 207 3.86 -8.19 19.46
C ILE A 207 4.77 -9.24 18.84
N LYS A 208 4.43 -10.54 19.00
CA LYS A 208 5.22 -11.69 18.51
C LYS A 208 4.32 -12.83 18.09
N PRO A 209 4.63 -13.51 16.96
CA PRO A 209 5.66 -13.17 15.99
C PRO A 209 5.25 -11.99 15.10
N ALA A 210 6.24 -11.23 14.61
CA ALA A 210 6.08 -10.19 13.61
C ALA A 210 7.08 -10.42 12.48
N PHE A 211 6.65 -10.22 11.22
CA PHE A 211 7.43 -10.54 10.04
C PHE A 211 7.60 -9.33 9.11
N GLY A 212 8.73 -9.32 8.39
CA GLY A 212 8.92 -8.57 7.16
C GLY A 212 9.06 -9.54 5.98
N TYR A 213 9.07 -9.00 4.77
CA TYR A 213 9.13 -9.78 3.54
C TYR A 213 10.16 -9.22 2.57
N ARG A 214 10.98 -10.13 2.00
CA ARG A 214 11.91 -9.82 0.92
C ARG A 214 11.44 -10.51 -0.36
N PHE A 215 11.41 -9.73 -1.45
CA PHE A 215 11.06 -10.16 -2.80
C PHE A 215 12.32 -10.08 -3.67
N ASP A 216 12.70 -11.19 -4.28
CA ASP A 216 13.78 -11.26 -5.26
C ASP A 216 13.20 -11.72 -6.61
N TYR A 217 13.41 -10.92 -7.69
CA TYR A 217 12.89 -11.20 -9.03
C TYR A 217 13.79 -10.62 -10.10
N LEU A 218 14.30 -11.47 -11.01
CA LEU A 218 15.12 -11.08 -12.18
C LEU A 218 16.25 -10.09 -11.83
N GLY A 219 17.00 -10.41 -10.79
CA GLY A 219 18.14 -9.60 -10.33
C GLY A 219 17.77 -8.34 -9.57
N ARG A 220 16.49 -8.16 -9.21
CA ARG A 220 16.01 -7.03 -8.40
C ARG A 220 15.50 -7.52 -7.05
N SER A 221 15.61 -6.65 -6.05
CA SER A 221 15.19 -6.96 -4.68
C SER A 221 14.43 -5.82 -4.01
N VAL A 222 13.35 -6.18 -3.33
CA VAL A 222 12.52 -5.27 -2.52
C VAL A 222 12.32 -5.88 -1.15
N VAL A 223 12.51 -5.09 -0.11
CA VAL A 223 12.26 -5.47 1.28
C VAL A 223 11.15 -4.58 1.85
N VAL A 224 10.18 -5.19 2.52
CA VAL A 224 9.13 -4.51 3.29
C VAL A 224 9.28 -4.94 4.74
N SER A 225 9.53 -3.99 5.64
CA SER A 225 9.88 -4.30 7.03
C SER A 225 8.70 -4.82 7.85
N GLY A 226 7.47 -4.38 7.56
CA GLY A 226 6.42 -4.36 8.58
C GLY A 226 6.79 -3.36 9.69
N ASP A 227 6.10 -3.44 10.82
CA ASP A 227 6.41 -2.62 11.99
C ASP A 227 7.55 -3.26 12.79
N THR A 228 8.56 -2.47 13.12
CA THR A 228 9.76 -2.98 13.81
C THR A 228 10.63 -1.86 14.37
N VAL A 229 11.49 -2.16 15.30
CA VAL A 229 12.72 -1.40 15.53
C VAL A 229 13.79 -1.89 14.56
N VAL A 230 14.94 -1.18 14.47
CA VAL A 230 16.09 -1.70 13.73
C VAL A 230 16.58 -2.99 14.39
N SER A 231 16.31 -4.12 13.75
CA SER A 231 16.58 -5.48 14.22
C SER A 231 17.62 -6.17 13.32
N LYS A 232 18.27 -7.22 13.84
CA LYS A 232 19.19 -8.04 13.03
C LYS A 232 18.48 -8.71 11.85
N GLY A 233 17.21 -9.11 12.02
CA GLY A 233 16.41 -9.68 10.95
C GLY A 233 16.21 -8.69 9.81
N LEU A 234 15.82 -7.45 10.14
CA LEU A 234 15.66 -6.37 9.15
C LEU A 234 17.01 -6.05 8.46
N GLU A 235 18.10 -5.86 9.21
CA GLU A 235 19.42 -5.57 8.63
C GLU A 235 19.86 -6.67 7.66
N SER A 236 19.73 -7.93 8.07
CA SER A 236 20.10 -9.08 7.24
C SER A 236 19.25 -9.18 5.98
N ALA A 237 17.94 -9.00 6.10
CA ALA A 237 17.03 -9.06 4.95
C ALA A 237 17.23 -7.89 3.98
N ALA A 238 17.58 -6.71 4.49
CA ALA A 238 17.85 -5.51 3.71
C ALA A 238 19.25 -5.49 3.06
N THR A 239 20.12 -6.46 3.38
CA THR A 239 21.48 -6.50 2.82
C THR A 239 21.44 -6.54 1.30
N ASP A 240 22.12 -5.56 0.67
CA ASP A 240 22.21 -5.35 -0.78
C ASP A 240 20.84 -5.25 -1.48
N ALA A 241 19.80 -4.83 -0.75
CA ALA A 241 18.48 -4.63 -1.35
C ALA A 241 18.47 -3.37 -2.23
N ASP A 242 17.77 -3.45 -3.38
CA ASP A 242 17.57 -2.29 -4.23
C ASP A 242 16.64 -1.27 -3.56
N LEU A 243 15.55 -1.74 -2.94
CA LEU A 243 14.56 -0.90 -2.28
C LEU A 243 14.17 -1.50 -0.92
N LEU A 244 14.31 -0.71 0.14
CA LEU A 244 13.76 -0.99 1.45
C LEU A 244 12.59 -0.05 1.73
N LEU A 245 11.38 -0.61 1.87
CA LEU A 245 10.24 0.09 2.46
C LEU A 245 10.22 -0.24 3.95
N THR A 246 10.35 0.77 4.79
CA THR A 246 10.37 0.60 6.25
C THR A 246 9.36 1.51 6.91
N ASP A 247 8.75 1.02 8.01
CA ASP A 247 8.03 1.88 8.92
C ASP A 247 8.98 2.97 9.45
N ALA A 248 8.44 4.08 9.88
CA ALA A 248 9.27 5.18 10.36
C ALA A 248 8.60 6.02 11.42
N LEU A 249 9.33 6.28 12.50
CA LEU A 249 8.88 7.09 13.62
C LEU A 249 9.70 8.37 13.74
N SER A 250 9.02 9.52 13.75
CA SER A 250 9.66 10.79 14.10
C SER A 250 9.57 11.05 15.60
N HIS A 251 10.64 10.77 16.30
CA HIS A 251 10.77 11.00 17.74
C HIS A 251 10.39 12.44 18.13
N LYS A 252 10.84 13.42 17.32
CA LYS A 252 10.55 14.84 17.57
C LYS A 252 9.06 15.16 17.51
N LEU A 253 8.36 14.64 16.50
CA LEU A 253 6.93 14.90 16.31
C LEU A 253 6.11 14.20 17.41
N ILE A 254 6.42 12.94 17.72
CA ILE A 254 5.72 12.19 18.78
C ILE A 254 5.90 12.85 20.15
N HIS A 255 7.13 13.25 20.52
CA HIS A 255 7.33 13.98 21.78
C HIS A 255 6.57 15.29 21.84
N SER A 256 6.51 16.03 20.73
CA SER A 256 5.74 17.28 20.68
C SER A 256 4.24 17.04 20.85
N LEU A 257 3.71 15.98 20.22
CA LEU A 257 2.29 15.59 20.36
C LEU A 257 1.98 15.09 21.78
N ALA A 258 2.85 14.27 22.38
CA ALA A 258 2.68 13.76 23.74
C ALA A 258 2.66 14.93 24.77
N ARG A 259 3.57 15.89 24.62
CA ARG A 259 3.61 17.09 25.47
C ARG A 259 2.34 17.93 25.30
N ALA A 260 1.88 18.15 24.08
CA ALA A 260 0.64 18.90 23.83
C ALA A 260 -0.57 18.18 24.44
N ALA A 261 -0.65 16.85 24.34
CA ALA A 261 -1.70 16.04 24.96
C ALA A 261 -1.69 16.16 26.50
N THR A 262 -0.50 16.13 27.13
CA THR A 262 -0.35 16.34 28.58
C THR A 262 -0.85 17.74 29.01
N LEU A 263 -0.44 18.78 28.29
CA LEU A 263 -0.88 20.16 28.58
C LEU A 263 -2.41 20.35 28.41
N ALA A 264 -3.02 19.56 27.55
CA ALA A 264 -4.47 19.54 27.34
C ALA A 264 -5.23 18.63 28.35
N GLY A 265 -4.55 18.00 29.31
CA GLY A 265 -5.16 17.06 30.27
C GLY A 265 -5.59 15.73 29.66
N ALA A 266 -5.08 15.37 28.43
CA ALA A 266 -5.39 14.12 27.74
C ALA A 266 -4.35 13.04 28.09
N ASP A 267 -4.23 12.68 29.37
CA ASP A 267 -3.13 11.85 29.90
C ASP A 267 -3.04 10.48 29.24
N LYS A 268 -4.18 9.81 28.99
CA LYS A 268 -4.21 8.51 28.29
C LYS A 268 -3.59 8.63 26.89
N ARG A 269 -3.97 9.67 26.14
CA ARG A 269 -3.43 9.91 24.79
C ARG A 269 -1.93 10.23 24.85
N ALA A 270 -1.53 11.04 25.83
CA ALA A 270 -0.12 11.36 26.05
C ALA A 270 0.70 10.11 26.37
N GLN A 271 0.15 9.17 27.15
CA GLN A 271 0.82 7.90 27.46
C GLN A 271 0.95 7.02 26.22
N VAL A 272 -0.12 6.81 25.45
CA VAL A 272 -0.08 6.04 24.20
C VAL A 272 0.98 6.59 23.23
N LEU A 273 1.07 7.94 23.10
CA LEU A 273 2.09 8.58 22.26
C LEU A 273 3.52 8.36 22.79
N ARG A 274 3.72 8.14 24.08
CA ARG A 274 5.04 7.77 24.63
C ARG A 274 5.36 6.30 24.40
N ASP A 275 4.35 5.44 24.51
CA ASP A 275 4.52 3.99 24.37
C ASP A 275 4.91 3.58 22.95
N VAL A 276 4.52 4.37 21.90
CA VAL A 276 4.90 4.05 20.51
C VAL A 276 6.38 4.33 20.18
N LEU A 277 7.15 4.93 21.08
CA LEU A 277 8.53 5.36 20.80
C LEU A 277 9.55 4.21 20.70
N ASP A 278 9.23 3.02 21.19
CA ASP A 278 10.19 1.92 21.36
C ASP A 278 9.92 0.68 20.50
N TYR A 279 8.93 0.72 19.59
CA TYR A 279 8.63 -0.41 18.71
C TYR A 279 8.47 -0.09 17.21
N HIS A 280 8.95 1.10 16.78
CA HIS A 280 9.04 1.49 15.38
C HIS A 280 10.47 1.95 15.03
N VAL A 281 10.83 1.94 13.74
CA VAL A 281 12.11 2.44 13.27
C VAL A 281 12.18 3.95 13.50
N ASP A 282 12.97 4.35 14.49
CA ASP A 282 13.28 5.77 14.72
C ASP A 282 14.08 6.33 13.55
N THR A 283 13.66 7.48 13.01
CA THR A 283 14.36 8.14 11.89
C THR A 283 15.82 8.41 12.16
N ARG A 284 16.22 8.56 13.43
CA ARG A 284 17.63 8.73 13.87
C ARG A 284 18.51 7.50 13.61
N ASN A 285 17.92 6.33 13.39
CA ASN A 285 18.62 5.07 13.16
C ASN A 285 18.73 4.70 11.68
N LEU A 286 18.06 5.44 10.77
CA LEU A 286 17.97 5.12 9.35
C LEU A 286 19.33 5.17 8.63
N ASP A 287 20.17 6.17 8.94
CA ASP A 287 21.51 6.28 8.34
C ASP A 287 22.39 5.08 8.70
N GLY A 288 22.31 4.65 9.95
CA GLY A 288 23.01 3.44 10.41
C GLY A 288 22.49 2.17 9.76
N LEU A 289 21.17 2.02 9.63
CA LEU A 289 20.53 0.89 8.96
C LEU A 289 20.94 0.83 7.48
N ALA A 290 20.81 1.93 6.74
CA ALA A 290 21.16 2.00 5.33
C ALA A 290 22.67 1.69 5.10
N ALA A 291 23.55 2.22 5.94
CA ALA A 291 24.99 1.97 5.83
C ALA A 291 25.35 0.50 6.09
N ARG A 292 24.76 -0.13 7.12
CA ARG A 292 25.06 -1.53 7.45
C ARG A 292 24.45 -2.53 6.46
N SER A 293 23.26 -2.22 5.93
CA SER A 293 22.60 -3.09 4.95
C SER A 293 23.06 -2.86 3.50
N ASN A 294 23.82 -1.80 3.23
CA ASN A 294 24.17 -1.40 1.85
C ASN A 294 22.94 -1.30 0.93
N THR A 295 21.78 -0.90 1.50
CA THR A 295 20.55 -0.73 0.74
C THR A 295 20.66 0.48 -0.18
N ARG A 296 20.24 0.32 -1.45
CA ARG A 296 20.40 1.35 -2.48
C ARG A 296 19.42 2.52 -2.31
N GLN A 297 18.16 2.23 -1.99
CA GLN A 297 17.11 3.22 -1.76
C GLN A 297 16.27 2.84 -0.55
N VAL A 298 16.04 3.80 0.35
CA VAL A 298 15.11 3.66 1.48
C VAL A 298 13.85 4.48 1.20
N ALA A 299 12.68 3.88 1.41
CA ALA A 299 11.38 4.53 1.31
C ALA A 299 10.62 4.37 2.64
N LEU A 300 10.09 5.47 3.15
CA LEU A 300 9.43 5.50 4.45
C LEU A 300 7.91 5.39 4.24
N TYR A 301 7.30 4.34 4.78
CA TYR A 301 5.86 4.17 4.86
C TYR A 301 5.43 3.95 6.31
N HIS A 302 4.15 3.68 6.60
CA HIS A 302 3.67 3.53 7.98
C HIS A 302 4.20 4.64 8.89
N LEU A 303 3.93 5.89 8.51
CA LEU A 303 4.53 7.07 9.13
C LEU A 303 3.94 7.34 10.54
N VAL A 304 4.80 7.40 11.53
CA VAL A 304 4.43 7.63 12.95
C VAL A 304 5.01 8.96 13.45
N PRO A 305 4.21 10.02 13.56
CA PRO A 305 2.84 10.19 13.09
C PRO A 305 2.78 10.45 11.59
N PRO A 306 1.63 10.24 10.92
CA PRO A 306 1.46 10.64 9.53
C PRO A 306 1.66 12.16 9.39
N THR A 307 2.33 12.56 8.30
CA THR A 307 2.66 13.96 8.04
C THR A 307 1.53 14.63 7.29
N ARG A 308 0.95 15.68 7.88
CA ARG A 308 -0.22 16.40 7.35
C ARG A 308 0.11 17.67 6.56
N ASN A 309 1.38 18.04 6.51
CA ASN A 309 1.85 19.21 5.79
C ASN A 309 3.36 19.18 5.58
N ALA A 310 3.85 20.03 4.67
CA ALA A 310 5.25 20.11 4.30
C ALA A 310 6.21 20.46 5.48
N ILE A 311 5.72 21.14 6.53
CA ILE A 311 6.56 21.42 7.70
C ILE A 311 6.79 20.14 8.50
N MET A 312 5.75 19.32 8.70
CA MET A 312 5.89 18.02 9.37
C MET A 312 6.82 17.08 8.57
N GLU A 313 6.71 17.05 7.25
CA GLU A 313 7.60 16.28 6.38
C GLU A 313 9.06 16.71 6.53
N LYS A 314 9.34 18.02 6.50
CA LYS A 314 10.68 18.54 6.74
C LYS A 314 11.22 18.20 8.12
N ILE A 315 10.37 18.23 9.17
CA ILE A 315 10.77 17.83 10.53
C ILE A 315 11.05 16.33 10.58
N PHE A 316 10.24 15.53 9.87
CA PHE A 316 10.37 14.08 9.85
C PHE A 316 11.71 13.62 9.26
N THR A 317 12.19 14.30 8.21
CA THR A 317 13.38 13.90 7.44
C THR A 317 14.63 14.74 7.69
N ARG A 318 14.57 15.85 8.42
CA ARG A 318 15.64 16.87 8.48
C ARG A 318 16.98 16.38 9.03
N ASP A 319 16.96 15.34 9.85
CA ASP A 319 18.15 14.80 10.53
C ASP A 319 18.62 13.48 9.88
N ILE A 320 18.13 13.15 8.67
CA ILE A 320 18.50 11.96 7.89
C ILE A 320 19.44 12.39 6.77
N ALA A 321 20.66 11.84 6.74
CA ALA A 321 21.62 12.07 5.68
C ALA A 321 21.43 11.12 4.48
N THR A 322 20.94 9.91 4.75
CA THR A 322 20.62 8.92 3.70
C THR A 322 19.55 9.46 2.76
N ASN A 323 19.68 9.18 1.48
CA ASN A 323 18.64 9.50 0.50
C ASN A 323 17.38 8.66 0.78
N VAL A 324 16.39 9.27 1.46
CA VAL A 324 15.11 8.65 1.77
C VAL A 324 13.99 9.25 0.94
N VAL A 325 13.04 8.42 0.53
CA VAL A 325 11.79 8.84 -0.09
C VAL A 325 10.67 8.79 0.95
N MET A 326 10.07 9.93 1.25
CA MET A 326 8.80 9.97 2.00
C MET A 326 7.68 9.52 1.08
N THR A 327 7.03 8.42 1.42
CA THR A 327 5.97 7.91 0.55
C THR A 327 4.61 8.55 0.84
N HIS A 328 3.74 8.45 -0.14
CA HIS A 328 2.31 8.76 -0.04
C HIS A 328 1.51 7.69 -0.80
N ASP A 329 0.23 7.65 -0.54
CA ASP A 329 -0.68 6.70 -1.17
C ASP A 329 -0.69 6.86 -2.69
N GLY A 330 -0.61 5.75 -3.40
CA GLY A 330 -0.53 5.69 -4.86
C GLY A 330 0.88 5.85 -5.44
N MET A 331 1.89 6.21 -4.63
CA MET A 331 3.28 6.29 -5.10
C MET A 331 3.76 4.93 -5.58
N ARG A 332 4.49 4.92 -6.70
CA ARG A 332 5.02 3.70 -7.31
C ARG A 332 6.53 3.75 -7.49
N PHE A 333 7.13 2.57 -7.36
CA PHE A 333 8.52 2.30 -7.70
C PHE A 333 8.56 1.22 -8.77
N TRP A 334 9.32 1.45 -9.83
CA TRP A 334 9.59 0.45 -10.86
C TRP A 334 11.07 0.13 -10.85
N LEU A 335 11.39 -1.15 -10.67
CA LEU A 335 12.72 -1.70 -10.65
C LEU A 335 12.88 -2.60 -11.89
N PRO A 336 13.35 -2.06 -13.04
CA PRO A 336 13.50 -2.85 -14.27
C PRO A 336 14.44 -4.04 -14.05
N ALA A 337 14.12 -5.18 -14.66
CA ALA A 337 14.93 -6.39 -14.57
C ALA A 337 16.36 -6.15 -15.08
N ASN A 338 17.34 -6.78 -14.43
CA ASN A 338 18.76 -6.73 -14.83
C ASN A 338 19.29 -5.29 -14.99
N SER A 339 18.83 -4.36 -14.18
CA SER A 339 19.18 -2.94 -14.18
C SER A 339 19.41 -2.46 -12.77
N ASP A 340 20.10 -1.34 -12.60
CA ASP A 340 20.28 -0.65 -11.32
C ASP A 340 19.29 0.49 -11.14
N GLU A 341 18.46 0.76 -12.15
CA GLU A 341 17.52 1.87 -12.16
C GLU A 341 16.36 1.63 -11.18
N ILE A 342 15.95 2.68 -10.48
CA ILE A 342 14.71 2.76 -9.71
C ILE A 342 13.97 3.99 -10.19
N ARG A 343 12.80 3.81 -10.82
CA ARG A 343 11.92 4.90 -11.25
C ARG A 343 10.87 5.12 -10.18
N VAL A 344 10.57 6.39 -9.90
CA VAL A 344 9.55 6.80 -8.93
C VAL A 344 8.63 7.81 -9.61
N ASN A 345 7.30 7.72 -9.38
CA ASN A 345 6.35 8.72 -9.87
C ASN A 345 6.04 9.79 -8.82
#